data_506c7e7e52b7a8ca7f4e442d4cfc6df2
#
_entry.id   506c7e7e52b7a8ca7f4e442d4cfc6df2
#
_cell.length_a   1.000
_cell.length_b   1.000
_cell.length_c   1.000
_cell.angle_alpha   90.00
_cell.angle_beta   90.00
_cell.angle_gamma   90.00
#
_symmetry.space_group_name_H-M   'P 1'
#
loop_
_entity.id
_entity.type
_entity.pdbx_description
1 polymer ?
#
loop_
_entity_poly.entity_id
_entity_poly.type
_entity_poly.pdbx_seq_one_letter_code
_entity_poly.pdbx_strand_id
1 'polypeptide(L)'
;SHNYHFIKPDDTYTAFINQRIKDLAPKRKIKDDAVLMCSFFVGASPEFFVGKDRDDIGAFFFECTEFFAERYGQENIISAVVHLDETTPHMHLNLMPVLDGRLCAKQLFDRKELRSIQTDLHNGVGKHWGLERGKEGSTAEHLDTVEFKLKKMKEAANKAERQADEAESRQAIAEKGAANAEQRKAHAEEATQALEEKQK
;
A
#
# COMPACT_ATOMS: atom_id res chain seq x y z
N SER A 1 4.24 -2.52 -22.94
CA SER A 1 4.05 -2.78 -21.50
C SER A 1 4.65 -1.64 -20.70
N HIS A 2 3.91 -1.11 -19.75
CA HIS A 2 4.38 -0.03 -18.86
C HIS A 2 5.11 -0.57 -17.62
N ASN A 3 5.25 -1.89 -17.51
CA ASN A 3 5.79 -2.60 -16.35
C ASN A 3 7.32 -2.66 -16.40
N TYR A 4 7.99 -2.68 -15.22
CA TYR A 4 9.41 -2.97 -15.12
C TYR A 4 9.64 -4.46 -14.92
N HIS A 5 10.70 -4.97 -15.55
CA HIS A 5 11.19 -6.34 -15.36
C HIS A 5 12.65 -6.25 -14.94
N PHE A 6 12.92 -6.21 -13.62
CA PHE A 6 14.28 -6.16 -13.11
C PHE A 6 15.00 -7.50 -13.25
N ILE A 7 14.25 -8.58 -13.00
CA ILE A 7 14.72 -9.96 -13.21
C ILE A 7 13.65 -10.70 -13.97
N LYS A 8 14.05 -11.39 -15.01
CA LYS A 8 13.19 -12.21 -15.86
C LYS A 8 13.96 -13.44 -16.28
N PRO A 9 13.41 -14.66 -16.19
CA PRO A 9 14.05 -15.84 -16.73
C PRO A 9 14.12 -15.76 -18.26
N ASP A 10 15.19 -16.31 -18.84
CA ASP A 10 15.38 -16.36 -20.29
C ASP A 10 14.32 -17.23 -21.00
N ASP A 11 13.74 -18.19 -20.24
CA ASP A 11 12.72 -19.13 -20.71
C ASP A 11 11.56 -19.16 -19.70
N THR A 12 10.91 -20.30 -19.51
CA THR A 12 9.83 -20.49 -18.56
C THR A 12 10.34 -20.59 -17.11
N TYR A 13 9.47 -20.27 -16.15
CA TYR A 13 9.77 -20.49 -14.73
C TYR A 13 10.15 -21.95 -14.43
N THR A 14 9.48 -22.88 -15.09
CA THR A 14 9.79 -24.32 -14.96
C THR A 14 11.19 -24.64 -15.46
N ALA A 15 11.62 -24.06 -16.56
CA ALA A 15 12.97 -24.26 -17.10
C ALA A 15 14.03 -23.72 -16.14
N PHE A 16 13.83 -22.50 -15.60
CA PHE A 16 14.72 -21.92 -14.60
C PHE A 16 14.81 -22.81 -13.35
N ILE A 17 13.66 -23.21 -12.78
CA ILE A 17 13.62 -24.07 -11.59
C ILE A 17 14.34 -25.40 -11.83
N ASN A 18 14.09 -26.03 -12.95
CA ASN A 18 14.75 -27.29 -13.30
C ASN A 18 16.25 -27.15 -13.48
N GLN A 19 16.71 -26.06 -14.07
CA GLN A 19 18.15 -25.78 -14.20
C GLN A 19 18.76 -25.54 -12.83
N ARG A 20 18.14 -24.70 -11.99
CA ARG A 20 18.63 -24.39 -10.64
C ARG A 20 18.69 -25.66 -9.75
N ILE A 21 17.71 -26.55 -9.88
CA ILE A 21 17.75 -27.87 -9.19
C ILE A 21 18.96 -28.70 -9.62
N LYS A 22 19.30 -28.72 -10.92
CA LYS A 22 20.50 -29.40 -11.40
C LYS A 22 21.78 -28.80 -10.80
N ASP A 23 21.85 -27.47 -10.74
CA ASP A 23 23.01 -26.75 -10.20
C ASP A 23 23.19 -27.02 -8.69
N LEU A 24 22.10 -27.15 -7.96
CA LEU A 24 22.12 -27.52 -6.54
C LEU A 24 22.59 -28.95 -6.30
N ALA A 25 22.57 -29.83 -7.31
CA ALA A 25 22.98 -31.23 -7.26
C ALA A 25 22.50 -31.95 -5.98
N PRO A 26 21.20 -32.00 -5.67
CA PRO A 26 20.69 -32.47 -4.40
C PRO A 26 21.07 -33.95 -4.19
N LYS A 27 21.63 -34.27 -3.01
CA LYS A 27 22.03 -35.66 -2.65
C LYS A 27 20.87 -36.64 -2.56
N ARG A 28 19.62 -36.16 -2.48
CA ARG A 28 18.38 -36.96 -2.41
C ARG A 28 17.38 -36.42 -3.40
N LYS A 29 16.52 -37.30 -3.91
CA LYS A 29 15.38 -36.89 -4.74
C LYS A 29 14.54 -35.84 -4.01
N ILE A 30 14.21 -34.76 -4.72
CA ILE A 30 13.28 -33.74 -4.22
C ILE A 30 11.90 -34.40 -4.13
N LYS A 31 11.21 -34.15 -3.02
CA LYS A 31 9.87 -34.70 -2.80
C LYS A 31 8.87 -34.08 -3.79
N ASP A 32 7.85 -34.84 -4.14
CA ASP A 32 6.84 -34.42 -5.11
C ASP A 32 5.95 -33.26 -4.56
N ASP A 33 5.89 -33.12 -3.21
CA ASP A 33 5.21 -32.04 -2.49
C ASP A 33 6.13 -30.88 -2.09
N ALA A 34 7.36 -30.83 -2.61
CA ALA A 34 8.29 -29.76 -2.27
C ALA A 34 7.83 -28.41 -2.83
N VAL A 35 7.91 -27.36 -2.00
CA VAL A 35 7.71 -25.98 -2.46
C VAL A 35 8.92 -25.57 -3.29
N LEU A 36 8.71 -25.39 -4.58
CA LEU A 36 9.76 -25.02 -5.54
C LEU A 36 9.90 -23.51 -5.72
N MET A 37 8.86 -22.75 -5.44
CA MET A 37 8.83 -21.29 -5.61
C MET A 37 7.99 -20.66 -4.49
N CYS A 38 8.47 -19.52 -4.01
CA CYS A 38 7.73 -18.63 -3.12
C CYS A 38 7.57 -17.27 -3.81
N SER A 39 6.41 -16.66 -3.65
CA SER A 39 6.10 -15.34 -4.21
C SER A 39 5.97 -14.31 -3.10
N PHE A 40 6.60 -13.16 -3.30
CA PHE A 40 6.45 -11.99 -2.46
C PHE A 40 5.69 -10.91 -3.22
N PHE A 41 4.76 -10.28 -2.52
CA PHE A 41 4.12 -9.04 -2.94
C PHE A 41 4.78 -7.90 -2.16
N VAL A 42 5.43 -6.99 -2.88
CA VAL A 42 6.10 -5.81 -2.31
C VAL A 42 5.40 -4.56 -2.80
N GLY A 43 4.95 -3.74 -1.88
CA GLY A 43 4.25 -2.50 -2.19
C GLY A 43 4.30 -1.52 -1.03
N ALA A 44 3.78 -0.32 -1.29
CA ALA A 44 3.58 0.73 -0.29
C ALA A 44 2.15 1.28 -0.41
N SER A 45 1.76 2.17 0.50
CA SER A 45 0.45 2.83 0.43
C SER A 45 0.34 3.69 -0.84
N PRO A 46 -0.86 3.90 -1.38
CA PRO A 46 -1.04 4.76 -2.56
C PRO A 46 -0.46 6.16 -2.38
N GLU A 47 -0.54 6.70 -1.16
CA GLU A 47 -0.04 8.03 -0.80
C GLU A 47 1.47 8.17 -0.99
N PHE A 48 2.23 7.09 -0.80
CA PHE A 48 3.67 7.05 -1.03
C PHE A 48 4.04 7.37 -2.48
N PHE A 49 3.21 6.95 -3.43
CA PHE A 49 3.46 7.11 -4.86
C PHE A 49 2.97 8.44 -5.43
N VAL A 50 2.21 9.23 -4.64
CA VAL A 50 1.73 10.54 -5.08
C VAL A 50 2.90 11.48 -5.32
N GLY A 51 3.00 12.03 -6.53
CA GLY A 51 4.06 12.97 -6.93
C GLY A 51 5.41 12.33 -7.29
N LYS A 52 5.54 11.00 -7.20
CA LYS A 52 6.73 10.29 -7.70
C LYS A 52 6.59 10.04 -9.19
N ASP A 53 7.66 10.28 -9.92
CA ASP A 53 7.73 9.92 -11.32
C ASP A 53 8.03 8.42 -11.52
N ARG A 54 8.12 8.03 -12.77
CA ARG A 54 8.36 6.63 -13.12
C ARG A 54 9.74 6.15 -12.67
N ASP A 55 10.76 7.01 -12.75
CA ASP A 55 12.13 6.66 -12.41
C ASP A 55 12.29 6.52 -10.90
N ASP A 56 11.67 7.38 -10.10
CA ASP A 56 11.59 7.24 -8.65
C ASP A 56 10.95 5.91 -8.23
N ILE A 57 9.82 5.56 -8.84
CA ILE A 57 9.13 4.29 -8.57
C ILE A 57 10.01 3.12 -8.96
N GLY A 58 10.70 3.22 -10.12
CA GLY A 58 11.65 2.21 -10.57
C GLY A 58 12.80 2.04 -9.59
N ALA A 59 13.41 3.13 -9.13
CA ALA A 59 14.52 3.11 -8.17
C ALA A 59 14.10 2.47 -6.85
N PHE A 60 12.92 2.81 -6.30
CA PHE A 60 12.40 2.18 -5.08
C PHE A 60 12.29 0.66 -5.21
N PHE A 61 11.66 0.16 -6.28
CA PHE A 61 11.52 -1.28 -6.46
C PHE A 61 12.81 -1.98 -6.86
N PHE A 62 13.74 -1.28 -7.49
CA PHE A 62 15.09 -1.81 -7.72
C PHE A 62 15.83 -2.06 -6.40
N GLU A 63 15.83 -1.09 -5.47
CA GLU A 63 16.42 -1.28 -4.14
C GLU A 63 15.74 -2.42 -3.36
N CYS A 64 14.41 -2.56 -3.48
CA CYS A 64 13.72 -3.72 -2.92
C CYS A 64 14.21 -5.04 -3.55
N THR A 65 14.44 -5.08 -4.87
CA THR A 65 14.94 -6.27 -5.56
C THR A 65 16.33 -6.64 -5.08
N GLU A 66 17.23 -5.67 -4.96
CA GLU A 66 18.59 -5.87 -4.43
C GLU A 66 18.56 -6.40 -3.00
N PHE A 67 17.69 -5.86 -2.12
CA PHE A 67 17.51 -6.38 -0.77
C PHE A 67 17.17 -7.88 -0.75
N PHE A 68 16.25 -8.32 -1.62
CA PHE A 68 15.90 -9.74 -1.72
C PHE A 68 17.04 -10.58 -2.31
N ALA A 69 17.76 -10.04 -3.29
CA ALA A 69 18.91 -10.70 -3.92
C ALA A 69 20.04 -10.93 -2.92
N GLU A 70 20.37 -9.93 -2.12
CA GLU A 70 21.38 -10.05 -1.07
C GLU A 70 20.98 -11.04 0.02
N ARG A 71 19.68 -11.06 0.40
CA ARG A 71 19.21 -11.90 1.49
C ARG A 71 19.05 -13.36 1.13
N TYR A 72 18.59 -13.67 -0.09
CA TYR A 72 18.23 -15.03 -0.50
C TYR A 72 19.09 -15.59 -1.63
N GLY A 73 20.02 -14.81 -2.13
CA GLY A 73 20.88 -15.16 -3.27
C GLY A 73 20.22 -14.80 -4.60
N GLN A 74 20.92 -13.98 -5.39
CA GLN A 74 20.44 -13.53 -6.70
C GLN A 74 20.12 -14.70 -7.63
N GLU A 75 20.91 -15.77 -7.57
CA GLU A 75 20.76 -16.99 -8.36
C GLU A 75 19.49 -17.79 -8.02
N ASN A 76 18.83 -17.48 -6.92
CA ASN A 76 17.57 -18.09 -6.50
C ASN A 76 16.35 -17.28 -6.93
N ILE A 77 16.52 -16.02 -7.38
CA ILE A 77 15.40 -15.18 -7.82
C ILE A 77 15.03 -15.55 -9.25
N ILE A 78 13.78 -15.93 -9.43
CA ILE A 78 13.21 -16.32 -10.73
C ILE A 78 12.78 -15.08 -11.50
N SER A 79 12.10 -14.17 -10.84
CA SER A 79 11.61 -12.94 -11.46
C SER A 79 11.35 -11.84 -10.42
N ALA A 80 11.50 -10.60 -10.86
CA ALA A 80 11.06 -9.39 -10.16
C ALA A 80 10.38 -8.46 -11.17
N VAL A 81 9.06 -8.35 -11.09
CA VAL A 81 8.21 -7.61 -12.03
C VAL A 81 7.40 -6.58 -11.29
N VAL A 82 7.50 -5.33 -11.72
CA VAL A 82 6.72 -4.20 -11.17
C VAL A 82 5.56 -3.89 -12.08
N HIS A 83 4.36 -3.91 -11.54
CA HIS A 83 3.12 -3.53 -12.21
C HIS A 83 2.85 -2.05 -11.96
N LEU A 84 2.76 -1.28 -13.05
CA LEU A 84 2.43 0.15 -13.04
C LEU A 84 1.08 0.45 -13.69
N ASP A 85 0.46 -0.56 -14.29
CA ASP A 85 -0.81 -0.49 -15.01
C ASP A 85 -2.03 -0.80 -14.13
N GLU A 86 -1.79 -1.07 -12.85
CA GLU A 86 -2.83 -1.26 -11.83
C GLU A 86 -3.00 -0.02 -10.94
N THR A 87 -3.96 -0.07 -10.00
CA THR A 87 -4.35 1.08 -9.16
C THR A 87 -3.19 1.65 -8.33
N THR A 88 -2.28 0.79 -7.86
CA THR A 88 -1.14 1.17 -7.04
C THR A 88 0.09 0.39 -7.51
N PRO A 89 1.23 1.04 -7.74
CA PRO A 89 2.47 0.34 -8.10
C PRO A 89 2.84 -0.72 -7.08
N HIS A 90 3.17 -1.92 -7.55
CA HIS A 90 3.61 -3.03 -6.71
C HIS A 90 4.50 -4.00 -7.48
N MET A 91 5.32 -4.75 -6.76
CA MET A 91 6.22 -5.73 -7.33
C MET A 91 5.82 -7.15 -6.92
N HIS A 92 5.81 -8.05 -7.89
CA HIS A 92 5.83 -9.49 -7.66
C HIS A 92 7.26 -10.00 -7.80
N LEU A 93 7.80 -10.53 -6.71
CA LEU A 93 9.11 -11.16 -6.68
C LEU A 93 8.95 -12.65 -6.39
N ASN A 94 9.45 -13.48 -7.30
CA ASN A 94 9.38 -14.93 -7.19
C ASN A 94 10.78 -15.49 -7.00
N LEU A 95 10.96 -16.37 -6.01
CA LEU A 95 12.25 -16.99 -5.73
C LEU A 95 12.11 -18.48 -5.35
N MET A 96 13.18 -19.22 -5.56
CA MET A 96 13.33 -20.58 -5.07
C MET A 96 13.77 -20.56 -3.60
N PRO A 97 13.08 -21.28 -2.69
CA PRO A 97 13.42 -21.28 -1.27
C PRO A 97 14.61 -22.20 -0.97
N VAL A 98 15.80 -21.73 -1.30
CA VAL A 98 17.05 -22.45 -1.10
C VAL A 98 17.72 -22.01 0.19
N LEU A 99 18.03 -22.97 1.06
CA LEU A 99 18.79 -22.79 2.30
C LEU A 99 19.89 -23.84 2.37
N ASP A 100 21.14 -23.41 2.56
CA ASP A 100 22.32 -24.31 2.61
C ASP A 100 22.36 -25.30 1.44
N GLY A 101 22.11 -24.81 0.23
CA GLY A 101 22.11 -25.62 -1.00
C GLY A 101 20.95 -26.60 -1.13
N ARG A 102 19.86 -26.44 -0.38
CA ARG A 102 18.70 -27.33 -0.39
C ARG A 102 17.40 -26.54 -0.47
N LEU A 103 16.41 -27.08 -1.19
CA LEU A 103 15.05 -26.55 -1.15
C LEU A 103 14.44 -26.80 0.23
N CYS A 104 14.12 -25.71 0.96
CA CYS A 104 13.64 -25.80 2.31
C CYS A 104 12.77 -24.58 2.72
N ALA A 105 11.64 -24.37 2.04
CA ALA A 105 10.74 -23.25 2.29
C ALA A 105 10.35 -23.11 3.76
N LYS A 106 9.99 -24.20 4.43
CA LYS A 106 9.56 -24.19 5.84
C LYS A 106 10.63 -23.69 6.82
N GLN A 107 11.91 -23.96 6.55
CA GLN A 107 13.00 -23.50 7.42
C GLN A 107 13.44 -22.10 7.05
N LEU A 108 13.47 -21.78 5.73
CA LEU A 108 13.86 -20.48 5.24
C LEU A 108 12.83 -19.41 5.65
N PHE A 109 11.55 -19.71 5.54
CA PHE A 109 10.45 -18.78 5.86
C PHE A 109 9.72 -19.21 7.12
N ASP A 110 10.46 -19.34 8.22
CA ASP A 110 9.86 -19.53 9.52
C ASP A 110 9.21 -18.25 10.04
N ARG A 111 8.51 -18.33 11.18
CA ARG A 111 7.82 -17.18 11.76
C ARG A 111 8.77 -16.04 12.13
N LYS A 112 10.01 -16.35 12.50
CA LYS A 112 11.02 -15.35 12.86
C LYS A 112 11.48 -14.61 11.61
N GLU A 113 11.80 -15.35 10.56
CA GLU A 113 12.20 -14.80 9.26
C GLU A 113 11.11 -13.90 8.66
N LEU A 114 9.85 -14.36 8.65
CA LEU A 114 8.72 -13.57 8.12
C LEU A 114 8.46 -12.26 8.90
N ARG A 115 8.87 -12.20 10.17
CA ARG A 115 8.81 -10.95 10.94
C ARG A 115 10.03 -10.06 10.66
N SER A 116 11.22 -10.66 10.61
CA SER A 116 12.47 -9.91 10.41
C SER A 116 12.52 -9.27 9.04
N ILE A 117 12.07 -9.97 8.00
CA ILE A 117 12.09 -9.45 6.62
C ILE A 117 11.38 -8.09 6.48
N GLN A 118 10.22 -7.91 7.13
CA GLN A 118 9.50 -6.64 7.10
C GLN A 118 10.30 -5.52 7.81
N THR A 119 10.92 -5.84 8.93
CA THR A 119 11.74 -4.88 9.68
C THR A 119 13.01 -4.55 8.92
N ASP A 120 13.66 -5.54 8.34
CA ASP A 120 14.94 -5.40 7.66
C ASP A 120 14.75 -4.67 6.31
N LEU A 121 13.69 -4.98 5.56
CA LEU A 121 13.32 -4.25 4.34
C LEU A 121 13.01 -2.77 4.66
N HIS A 122 12.26 -2.51 5.74
CA HIS A 122 12.02 -1.14 6.17
C HIS A 122 13.33 -0.43 6.56
N ASN A 123 14.22 -1.08 7.30
CA ASN A 123 15.48 -0.47 7.74
C ASN A 123 16.46 -0.25 6.58
N GLY A 124 16.53 -1.19 5.63
CA GLY A 124 17.46 -1.15 4.50
C GLY A 124 16.96 -0.27 3.35
N VAL A 125 15.66 -0.27 3.09
CA VAL A 125 15.06 0.46 1.97
C VAL A 125 14.02 1.48 2.44
N GLY A 126 13.00 1.05 3.17
CA GLY A 126 11.84 1.89 3.50
C GLY A 126 12.18 3.21 4.16
N LYS A 127 13.13 3.23 5.10
CA LYS A 127 13.59 4.46 5.79
C LYS A 127 14.19 5.47 4.84
N HIS A 128 15.00 5.01 3.88
CA HIS A 128 15.62 5.86 2.87
C HIS A 128 14.53 6.59 2.05
N TRP A 129 13.43 5.92 1.78
CA TRP A 129 12.29 6.45 1.03
C TRP A 129 11.23 7.14 1.90
N GLY A 130 11.47 7.32 3.20
CA GLY A 130 10.53 7.97 4.12
C GLY A 130 9.27 7.16 4.44
N LEU A 131 9.30 5.84 4.23
CA LEU A 131 8.19 4.95 4.59
C LEU A 131 8.21 4.66 6.10
N GLU A 132 7.03 4.53 6.68
CA GLU A 132 6.87 3.98 8.02
C GLU A 132 6.77 2.45 7.96
N ARG A 133 7.35 1.79 8.97
CA ARG A 133 7.15 0.36 9.12
C ARG A 133 5.69 0.07 9.48
N GLY A 134 5.06 -0.88 8.80
CA GLY A 134 3.74 -1.37 9.17
C GLY A 134 3.71 -1.87 10.62
N LYS A 135 2.55 -1.76 11.27
CA LYS A 135 2.36 -2.17 12.68
C LYS A 135 2.60 -3.65 12.86
N GLU A 136 3.53 -4.00 13.76
CA GLU A 136 3.75 -5.39 14.15
C GLU A 136 2.53 -5.93 14.91
N GLY A 137 2.11 -7.16 14.58
CA GLY A 137 0.94 -7.76 15.21
C GLY A 137 -0.39 -7.11 14.80
N SER A 138 -0.47 -6.43 13.65
CA SER A 138 -1.73 -5.92 13.14
C SER A 138 -2.79 -7.03 13.11
N THR A 139 -3.94 -6.76 13.71
CA THR A 139 -5.13 -7.63 13.67
C THR A 139 -6.01 -7.33 12.45
N ALA A 140 -5.49 -6.58 11.46
CA ALA A 140 -6.22 -6.30 10.24
C ALA A 140 -6.54 -7.62 9.54
N GLU A 141 -7.83 -7.85 9.31
CA GLU A 141 -8.34 -9.03 8.63
C GLU A 141 -7.89 -9.01 7.16
N HIS A 142 -7.36 -10.14 6.70
CA HIS A 142 -7.03 -10.28 5.28
C HIS A 142 -8.34 -10.45 4.50
N LEU A 143 -8.77 -9.37 3.87
CA LEU A 143 -9.91 -9.38 2.96
C LEU A 143 -9.44 -9.73 1.55
N ASP A 144 -10.25 -10.43 0.79
CA ASP A 144 -9.99 -10.58 -0.63
C ASP A 144 -10.11 -9.22 -1.36
N THR A 145 -9.62 -9.14 -2.59
CA THR A 145 -9.57 -7.88 -3.35
C THR A 145 -10.95 -7.26 -3.55
N VAL A 146 -11.99 -8.08 -3.69
CA VAL A 146 -13.37 -7.61 -3.89
C VAL A 146 -13.94 -7.07 -2.59
N GLU A 147 -13.77 -7.81 -1.49
CA GLU A 147 -14.20 -7.40 -0.15
C GLU A 147 -13.49 -6.13 0.32
N PHE A 148 -12.19 -6.02 0.07
CA PHE A 148 -11.42 -4.81 0.37
C PHE A 148 -11.95 -3.59 -0.40
N LYS A 149 -12.17 -3.72 -1.72
CA LYS A 149 -12.73 -2.64 -2.54
C LYS A 149 -14.12 -2.24 -2.06
N LEU A 150 -14.98 -3.21 -1.77
CA LEU A 150 -16.32 -2.96 -1.25
C LEU A 150 -16.30 -2.23 0.10
N LYS A 151 -15.42 -2.64 1.01
CA LYS A 151 -15.22 -1.98 2.31
C LYS A 151 -14.78 -0.53 2.12
N LYS A 152 -13.79 -0.28 1.26
CA LYS A 152 -13.31 1.07 0.95
C LYS A 152 -14.40 1.96 0.32
N MET A 153 -15.21 1.41 -0.58
CA MET A 153 -16.34 2.15 -1.16
C MET A 153 -17.38 2.52 -0.11
N LYS A 154 -17.71 1.61 0.81
CA LYS A 154 -18.64 1.89 1.93
C LYS A 154 -18.08 2.96 2.88
N GLU A 155 -16.79 2.88 3.24
CA GLU A 155 -16.14 3.89 4.08
C GLU A 155 -16.15 5.27 3.41
N ALA A 156 -15.89 5.35 2.11
CA ALA A 156 -15.93 6.59 1.34
C ALA A 156 -17.36 7.16 1.26
N ALA A 157 -18.35 6.32 1.02
CA ALA A 157 -19.76 6.73 1.00
C ALA A 157 -20.22 7.30 2.35
N ASN A 158 -19.93 6.60 3.45
CA ASN A 158 -20.27 7.05 4.80
C ASN A 158 -19.56 8.37 5.17
N LYS A 159 -18.33 8.56 4.70
CA LYS A 159 -17.59 9.82 4.91
C LYS A 159 -18.24 10.96 4.13
N ALA A 160 -18.61 10.72 2.88
CA ALA A 160 -19.29 11.73 2.06
C ALA A 160 -20.64 12.12 2.64
N GLU A 161 -21.42 11.16 3.12
CA GLU A 161 -22.70 11.40 3.80
C GLU A 161 -22.54 12.29 5.04
N ARG A 162 -21.58 11.95 5.92
CA ARG A 162 -21.29 12.79 7.10
C ARG A 162 -20.87 14.21 6.73
N GLN A 163 -20.08 14.38 5.68
CA GLN A 163 -19.66 15.69 5.21
C GLN A 163 -20.83 16.50 4.65
N ALA A 164 -21.78 15.84 3.97
CA ALA A 164 -22.99 16.48 3.49
C ALA A 164 -23.88 16.95 4.66
N ASP A 165 -24.11 16.09 5.66
CA ASP A 165 -24.89 16.42 6.86
C ASP A 165 -24.28 17.60 7.65
N GLU A 166 -22.94 17.61 7.78
CA GLU A 166 -22.22 18.72 8.42
C GLU A 166 -22.35 20.03 7.63
N ALA A 167 -22.28 19.97 6.29
CA ALA A 167 -22.43 21.14 5.43
C ALA A 167 -23.86 21.70 5.53
N GLU A 168 -24.87 20.83 5.49
CA GLU A 168 -26.27 21.23 5.65
C GLU A 168 -26.54 21.88 7.03
N SER A 169 -25.99 21.28 8.09
CA SER A 169 -26.08 21.82 9.44
C SER A 169 -25.44 23.22 9.56
N ARG A 170 -24.25 23.42 8.92
CA ARG A 170 -23.59 24.72 8.90
C ARG A 170 -24.42 25.78 8.13
N GLN A 171 -25.00 25.36 7.01
CA GLN A 171 -25.84 26.25 6.21
C GLN A 171 -27.06 26.66 7.00
N ALA A 172 -27.78 25.74 7.67
CA ALA A 172 -28.93 26.04 8.50
C ALA A 172 -28.61 27.00 9.66
N ILE A 173 -27.46 26.86 10.29
CA ILE A 173 -26.99 27.77 11.34
C ILE A 173 -26.69 29.17 10.76
N ALA A 174 -26.07 29.24 9.59
CA ALA A 174 -25.77 30.52 8.92
C ALA A 174 -27.06 31.26 8.53
N GLU A 175 -28.04 30.55 7.97
CA GLU A 175 -29.35 31.12 7.60
C GLU A 175 -30.10 31.67 8.81
N LYS A 176 -30.12 30.90 9.93
CA LYS A 176 -30.73 31.40 11.19
C LYS A 176 -29.98 32.61 11.74
N GLY A 177 -28.66 32.62 11.63
CA GLY A 177 -27.84 33.78 12.05
C GLY A 177 -28.13 35.02 11.22
N ALA A 178 -28.26 34.88 9.90
CA ALA A 178 -28.62 35.97 9.01
C ALA A 178 -30.02 36.51 9.29
N ALA A 179 -31.00 35.66 9.45
CA ALA A 179 -32.39 36.07 9.79
C ALA A 179 -32.47 36.84 11.14
N ASN A 180 -31.75 36.36 12.15
CA ASN A 180 -31.66 37.04 13.44
C ASN A 180 -30.97 38.42 13.35
N ALA A 181 -29.91 38.52 12.50
CA ALA A 181 -29.24 39.81 12.28
C ALA A 181 -30.13 40.81 11.57
N GLU A 182 -30.92 40.36 10.62
CA GLU A 182 -31.90 41.19 9.89
C GLU A 182 -33.03 41.70 10.81
N GLN A 183 -33.58 40.84 11.66
CA GLN A 183 -34.56 41.23 12.68
C GLN A 183 -33.99 42.27 13.65
N ARG A 184 -32.75 42.13 14.11
CA ARG A 184 -32.08 43.10 14.99
C ARG A 184 -31.91 44.46 14.31
N LYS A 185 -31.54 44.47 13.01
CA LYS A 185 -31.44 45.71 12.24
C LYS A 185 -32.80 46.41 12.12
N ALA A 186 -33.86 45.68 11.73
CA ALA A 186 -35.18 46.25 11.63
C ALA A 186 -35.66 46.86 12.96
N HIS A 187 -35.47 46.19 14.08
CA HIS A 187 -35.82 46.69 15.40
C HIS A 187 -34.99 47.93 15.82
N ALA A 188 -33.72 48.00 15.43
CA ALA A 188 -32.87 49.16 15.70
C ALA A 188 -33.32 50.38 14.85
N GLU A 189 -33.68 50.16 13.59
CA GLU A 189 -34.22 51.19 12.71
C GLU A 189 -35.56 51.76 13.21
N GLU A 190 -36.50 50.90 13.65
CA GLU A 190 -37.77 51.31 14.27
C GLU A 190 -37.54 52.14 15.56
N ALA A 191 -36.57 51.70 16.42
CA ALA A 191 -36.25 52.43 17.64
C ALA A 191 -35.65 53.80 17.37
N THR A 192 -34.86 53.92 16.30
CA THR A 192 -34.24 55.18 15.89
C THR A 192 -35.28 56.15 15.35
N GLN A 193 -36.21 55.68 14.51
CA GLN A 193 -37.34 56.48 14.01
C GLN A 193 -38.28 56.96 15.12
N ALA A 194 -38.60 56.11 16.10
CA ALA A 194 -39.41 56.48 17.25
C ALA A 194 -38.76 57.55 18.17
N LEU A 195 -37.45 57.57 18.23
CA LEU A 195 -36.67 58.63 18.94
C LEU A 195 -36.67 59.95 18.19
N GLU A 196 -36.54 59.97 16.88
CA GLU A 196 -36.58 61.15 16.03
C GLU A 196 -38.00 61.81 16.04
N GLU A 197 -39.04 60.98 16.04
CA GLU A 197 -40.43 61.49 16.16
C GLU A 197 -40.73 62.17 17.50
N LYS A 198 -40.09 61.76 18.59
CA LYS A 198 -40.26 62.33 19.92
C LYS A 198 -39.52 63.66 20.13
N GLN A 199 -38.55 63.97 19.22
CA GLN A 199 -37.75 65.20 19.29
C GLN A 199 -38.25 66.31 18.39
N LYS A 200 -39.32 66.06 17.66
CA LYS A 200 -40.10 67.07 16.88
C LYS A 200 -41.28 67.58 17.66
#